data_f0a51c31aaf1c6afd05d74f3252ef0da
#
_entry.id   f0a51c31aaf1c6afd05d74f3252ef0da
#
_cell.length_a   1.000
_cell.length_b   1.000
_cell.length_c   1.000
_cell.angle_alpha   90.00
_cell.angle_beta   90.00
_cell.angle_gamma   90.00
#
_symmetry.space_group_name_H-M   'P 1'
#
loop_
_entity.id
_entity.type
_entity.pdbx_description
1 polymer ?
#
loop_
_entity_poly.entity_id
_entity_poly.type
_entity_poly.pdbx_seq_one_letter_code
_entity_poly.pdbx_strand_id
1 'polypeptide(L)'
;MARWTGTWLGGVGATGVPTGHPDEPRGVRLGLPAYGSGAVASFGARAGAFAIDTLLSGLVARLFFHVQADSSSTYVSLPPLVVLALVYVVGLALTGQTPGMRLLRLRVVPVTGGAPSVGLVPAALRTALLMLLIPALISDRDGRGLHDRAAGTVVVRA
;
A
#
# COMPACT_ATOMS: atom_id res chain seq x y z
N MET A 1 29.77 -1.25 34.45
CA MET A 1 28.55 -0.48 34.18
C MET A 1 28.79 0.60 33.14
N ALA A 2 29.25 0.29 31.96
CA ALA A 2 29.58 1.32 30.94
C ALA A 2 29.31 0.82 29.48
N ARG A 3 28.21 0.12 29.27
CA ARG A 3 27.86 -0.39 27.92
C ARG A 3 26.58 0.20 27.31
N TRP A 4 25.93 1.08 28.06
CA TRP A 4 24.65 1.63 27.60
C TRP A 4 24.80 2.88 26.73
N THR A 5 25.80 3.68 27.00
CA THR A 5 26.06 4.91 26.24
C THR A 5 26.79 4.68 24.92
N GLY A 6 27.64 3.62 24.81
CA GLY A 6 28.39 3.35 23.59
C GLY A 6 27.57 2.79 22.44
N THR A 7 26.53 1.99 22.73
CA THR A 7 25.63 1.46 21.71
C THR A 7 24.63 2.48 21.18
N TRP A 8 24.28 3.48 21.99
CA TRP A 8 23.35 4.52 21.58
C TRP A 8 23.97 5.51 20.60
N LEU A 9 25.22 5.91 20.87
CA LEU A 9 25.96 6.79 19.97
C LEU A 9 26.63 6.06 18.81
N GLY A 10 27.03 4.79 19.02
CA GLY A 10 27.56 3.96 17.94
C GLY A 10 26.48 3.50 16.92
N GLY A 11 25.23 3.35 17.36
CA GLY A 11 24.10 3.08 16.47
C GLY A 11 23.76 4.24 15.53
N VAL A 12 24.00 5.47 15.97
CA VAL A 12 23.80 6.68 15.15
C VAL A 12 24.91 6.85 14.09
N GLY A 13 26.06 6.22 14.31
CA GLY A 13 27.19 6.29 13.36
C GLY A 13 27.38 5.06 12.48
N ALA A 14 26.88 3.90 12.93
CA ALA A 14 27.04 2.62 12.22
C ALA A 14 25.81 2.20 11.41
N THR A 15 24.61 2.60 11.82
CA THR A 15 23.44 2.63 10.94
C THR A 15 23.39 4.03 10.40
N GLY A 16 23.83 4.24 9.17
CA GLY A 16 23.80 5.55 8.55
C GLY A 16 22.45 6.20 8.86
N VAL A 17 22.47 7.26 9.67
CA VAL A 17 21.35 8.19 9.73
C VAL A 17 21.06 8.51 8.27
N PRO A 18 19.84 8.25 7.76
CA PRO A 18 19.53 8.57 6.39
C PRO A 18 19.81 10.06 6.20
N THR A 19 20.99 10.35 5.69
CA THR A 19 21.34 11.70 5.30
C THR A 19 20.43 11.98 4.13
N GLY A 20 19.39 12.76 4.34
CA GLY A 20 18.30 12.97 3.40
C GLY A 20 18.75 13.52 2.05
N HIS A 21 19.69 12.84 1.42
CA HIS A 21 20.13 13.12 0.07
C HIS A 21 18.95 12.91 -0.88
N PRO A 22 18.72 13.87 -1.80
CA PRO A 22 17.66 13.76 -2.81
C PRO A 22 17.77 12.48 -3.66
N ASP A 23 18.94 11.88 -3.76
CA ASP A 23 19.24 10.69 -4.57
C ASP A 23 19.14 9.35 -3.81
N GLU A 24 18.72 9.36 -2.54
CA GLU A 24 18.59 8.14 -1.76
C GLU A 24 17.43 7.26 -2.29
N PRO A 25 17.67 5.95 -2.60
CA PRO A 25 16.61 5.09 -3.11
C PRO A 25 15.42 5.00 -2.15
N ARG A 26 14.23 4.89 -2.71
CA ARG A 26 12.98 4.83 -1.96
C ARG A 26 12.96 3.65 -0.99
N GLY A 27 12.55 3.89 0.26
CA GLY A 27 12.39 2.86 1.28
C GLY A 27 13.65 2.47 2.03
N VAL A 28 14.84 2.96 1.66
CA VAL A 28 16.09 2.69 2.40
C VAL A 28 15.97 3.13 3.86
N ARG A 29 15.31 4.25 4.13
CA ARG A 29 15.01 4.73 5.49
C ARG A 29 14.11 3.82 6.31
N LEU A 30 13.36 2.97 5.63
CA LEU A 30 12.48 1.96 6.24
C LEU A 30 13.18 0.61 6.38
N GLY A 31 14.49 0.54 6.06
CA GLY A 31 15.25 -0.71 6.07
C GLY A 31 14.92 -1.64 4.91
N LEU A 32 14.27 -1.14 3.84
CA LEU A 32 13.90 -1.92 2.67
C LEU A 32 15.01 -1.88 1.61
N PRO A 33 15.18 -2.94 0.81
CA PRO A 33 16.15 -2.95 -0.26
C PRO A 33 15.83 -1.89 -1.33
N ALA A 34 16.87 -1.32 -1.92
CA ALA A 34 16.75 -0.30 -2.97
C ALA A 34 16.12 -0.86 -4.26
N TYR A 35 16.37 -2.15 -4.57
CA TYR A 35 15.96 -2.81 -5.80
C TYR A 35 15.56 -4.27 -5.53
N GLY A 36 14.80 -4.85 -6.45
CA GLY A 36 14.42 -6.27 -6.41
C GLY A 36 13.20 -6.56 -5.53
N SER A 37 13.10 -7.81 -5.08
CA SER A 37 12.04 -8.24 -4.15
C SER A 37 12.19 -7.54 -2.81
N GLY A 38 11.09 -7.08 -2.23
CA GLY A 38 11.08 -6.27 -1.01
C GLY A 38 11.28 -4.77 -1.24
N ALA A 39 11.74 -4.33 -2.41
CA ALA A 39 11.87 -2.91 -2.73
C ALA A 39 10.50 -2.23 -2.82
N VAL A 40 10.45 -0.93 -2.50
CA VAL A 40 9.21 -0.15 -2.60
C VAL A 40 8.67 -0.15 -4.02
N ALA A 41 7.39 -0.48 -4.17
CA ALA A 41 6.73 -0.52 -5.46
C ALA A 41 6.62 0.88 -6.08
N SER A 42 6.82 0.96 -7.40
CA SER A 42 6.64 2.21 -8.14
C SER A 42 5.18 2.67 -8.12
N PHE A 43 4.96 3.96 -8.29
CA PHE A 43 3.60 4.51 -8.39
C PHE A 43 2.82 3.87 -9.55
N GLY A 44 3.45 3.70 -10.72
CA GLY A 44 2.79 3.08 -11.87
C GLY A 44 2.34 1.64 -11.61
N ALA A 45 3.15 0.82 -10.91
CA ALA A 45 2.76 -0.53 -10.54
C ALA A 45 1.55 -0.56 -9.59
N ARG A 46 1.49 0.37 -8.63
CA ARG A 46 0.35 0.51 -7.71
C ARG A 46 -0.91 0.98 -8.44
N ALA A 47 -0.78 1.98 -9.31
CA ALA A 47 -1.87 2.47 -10.13
C ALA A 47 -2.40 1.38 -11.06
N GLY A 48 -1.52 0.57 -11.65
CA GLY A 48 -1.89 -0.59 -12.46
C GLY A 48 -2.65 -1.64 -11.66
N ALA A 49 -2.18 -1.98 -10.44
CA ALA A 49 -2.89 -2.91 -9.56
C ALA A 49 -4.29 -2.38 -9.21
N PHE A 50 -4.39 -1.10 -8.86
CA PHE A 50 -5.67 -0.45 -8.55
C PHE A 50 -6.62 -0.47 -9.75
N ALA A 51 -6.12 -0.19 -10.96
CA ALA A 51 -6.93 -0.25 -12.19
C ALA A 51 -7.47 -1.67 -12.45
N ILE A 52 -6.63 -2.69 -12.29
CA ILE A 52 -7.04 -4.10 -12.41
C ILE A 52 -8.13 -4.44 -11.38
N ASP A 53 -7.92 -4.07 -10.12
CA ASP A 53 -8.88 -4.33 -9.04
C ASP A 53 -10.22 -3.60 -9.30
N THR A 54 -10.17 -2.37 -9.82
CA THR A 54 -11.35 -1.58 -10.18
C THR A 54 -12.14 -2.25 -11.32
N LEU A 55 -11.44 -2.71 -12.36
CA LEU A 55 -12.08 -3.43 -13.48
C LEU A 55 -12.70 -4.75 -13.01
N LEU A 56 -12.00 -5.53 -12.20
CA LEU A 56 -12.52 -6.78 -11.64
C LEU A 56 -13.74 -6.54 -10.74
N SER A 57 -13.68 -5.51 -9.89
CA SER A 57 -14.81 -5.15 -9.01
C SER A 57 -16.01 -4.67 -9.80
N GLY A 58 -15.79 -3.91 -10.87
CA GLY A 58 -16.84 -3.51 -11.81
C GLY A 58 -17.49 -4.71 -12.50
N LEU A 59 -16.69 -5.69 -12.95
CA LEU A 59 -17.16 -6.91 -13.57
C LEU A 59 -18.01 -7.75 -12.59
N VAL A 60 -17.51 -7.93 -11.37
CA VAL A 60 -18.25 -8.66 -10.31
C VAL A 60 -19.57 -7.95 -9.98
N ALA A 61 -19.53 -6.63 -9.82
CA ALA A 61 -20.75 -5.85 -9.54
C ALA A 61 -21.77 -5.99 -10.67
N ARG A 62 -21.33 -5.97 -11.92
CA ARG A 62 -22.21 -6.16 -13.09
C ARG A 62 -22.85 -7.55 -13.12
N LEU A 63 -22.07 -8.59 -12.80
CA LEU A 63 -22.56 -9.97 -12.81
C LEU A 63 -23.58 -10.26 -11.70
N PHE A 64 -23.30 -9.77 -10.47
CA PHE A 64 -24.08 -10.12 -9.30
C PHE A 64 -25.20 -9.12 -8.98
N PHE A 65 -24.99 -7.84 -9.28
CA PHE A 65 -25.94 -6.77 -8.95
C PHE A 65 -26.69 -6.25 -10.18
N HIS A 66 -26.50 -6.85 -11.36
CA HIS A 66 -27.14 -6.44 -12.62
C HIS A 66 -26.97 -4.94 -12.91
N VAL A 67 -25.85 -4.35 -12.48
CA VAL A 67 -25.54 -2.94 -12.70
C VAL A 67 -25.39 -2.72 -14.20
N GLN A 68 -26.36 -2.02 -14.79
CA GLN A 68 -26.29 -1.62 -16.20
C GLN A 68 -25.30 -0.47 -16.34
N ALA A 69 -24.49 -0.53 -17.39
CA ALA A 69 -23.68 0.62 -17.79
C ALA A 69 -24.60 1.61 -18.51
N ASP A 70 -25.41 2.34 -17.75
CA ASP A 70 -26.16 3.45 -18.30
C ASP A 70 -25.19 4.61 -18.50
N SER A 71 -25.01 5.00 -19.74
CA SER A 71 -24.15 6.11 -20.16
C SER A 71 -24.61 7.49 -19.67
N SER A 72 -25.81 7.58 -19.14
CA SER A 72 -26.40 8.84 -18.63
C SER A 72 -26.12 9.09 -17.14
N SER A 73 -25.66 8.09 -16.40
CA SER A 73 -25.42 8.22 -14.98
C SER A 73 -24.00 8.70 -14.69
N THR A 74 -23.86 9.98 -14.41
CA THR A 74 -22.62 10.63 -13.91
C THR A 74 -22.25 10.16 -12.50
N TYR A 75 -23.07 9.30 -11.89
CA TYR A 75 -22.89 8.82 -10.54
C TYR A 75 -22.00 7.59 -10.52
N VAL A 76 -20.96 7.65 -9.70
CA VAL A 76 -20.16 6.48 -9.34
C VAL A 76 -21.08 5.44 -8.73
N SER A 77 -21.29 4.31 -9.42
CA SER A 77 -22.19 3.27 -8.93
C SER A 77 -21.68 2.71 -7.62
N LEU A 78 -22.52 2.73 -6.57
CA LEU A 78 -22.17 2.22 -5.24
C LEU A 78 -21.75 0.73 -5.25
N PRO A 79 -22.43 -0.19 -5.99
CA PRO A 79 -22.04 -1.60 -5.97
C PRO A 79 -20.59 -1.88 -6.35
N PRO A 80 -20.00 -1.34 -7.43
CA PRO A 80 -18.59 -1.53 -7.73
C PRO A 80 -17.66 -1.02 -6.64
N LEU A 81 -17.97 0.12 -6.00
CA LEU A 81 -17.18 0.66 -4.89
C LEU A 81 -17.23 -0.23 -3.65
N VAL A 82 -18.41 -0.77 -3.33
CA VAL A 82 -18.56 -1.69 -2.20
C VAL A 82 -17.75 -2.97 -2.45
N VAL A 83 -17.86 -3.55 -3.66
CA VAL A 83 -17.08 -4.74 -4.05
C VAL A 83 -15.58 -4.43 -3.95
N LEU A 84 -15.13 -3.30 -4.50
CA LEU A 84 -13.74 -2.88 -4.43
C LEU A 84 -13.26 -2.73 -2.99
N ALA A 85 -14.04 -2.05 -2.13
CA ALA A 85 -13.72 -1.88 -0.73
C ALA A 85 -13.61 -3.22 0.01
N LEU A 86 -14.53 -4.14 -0.23
CA LEU A 86 -14.50 -5.49 0.36
C LEU A 86 -13.27 -6.28 -0.09
N VAL A 87 -12.96 -6.28 -1.38
CA VAL A 87 -11.76 -6.94 -1.93
C VAL A 87 -10.50 -6.39 -1.28
N TYR A 88 -10.44 -5.06 -1.10
CA TYR A 88 -9.29 -4.43 -0.45
C TYR A 88 -9.19 -4.78 1.03
N VAL A 89 -10.25 -4.60 1.80
CA VAL A 89 -10.24 -4.89 3.25
C VAL A 89 -9.90 -6.36 3.49
N VAL A 90 -10.62 -7.27 2.85
CA VAL A 90 -10.42 -8.71 3.05
C VAL A 90 -9.08 -9.18 2.52
N GLY A 91 -8.71 -8.80 1.30
CA GLY A 91 -7.45 -9.19 0.68
C GLY A 91 -6.23 -8.70 1.47
N LEU A 92 -6.24 -7.45 1.89
CA LEU A 92 -5.14 -6.88 2.67
C LEU A 92 -5.08 -7.43 4.10
N ALA A 93 -6.24 -7.61 4.76
CA ALA A 93 -6.29 -8.13 6.12
C ALA A 93 -5.77 -9.58 6.20
N LEU A 94 -6.12 -10.43 5.23
CA LEU A 94 -5.80 -11.85 5.26
C LEU A 94 -4.44 -12.17 4.61
N THR A 95 -4.15 -11.57 3.48
CA THR A 95 -2.98 -11.95 2.66
C THR A 95 -1.98 -10.81 2.42
N GLY A 96 -2.33 -9.59 2.79
CA GLY A 96 -1.54 -8.39 2.44
C GLY A 96 -1.55 -8.07 0.94
N GLN A 97 -2.45 -8.67 0.15
CA GLN A 97 -2.50 -8.51 -1.29
C GLN A 97 -3.95 -8.45 -1.79
N THR A 98 -4.20 -7.66 -2.85
CA THR A 98 -5.41 -7.75 -3.66
C THR A 98 -5.17 -8.61 -4.91
N PRO A 99 -6.20 -9.01 -5.66
CA PRO A 99 -6.01 -9.72 -6.93
C PRO A 99 -5.09 -8.97 -7.91
N GLY A 100 -5.30 -7.67 -8.09
CA GLY A 100 -4.44 -6.85 -8.95
C GLY A 100 -3.00 -6.75 -8.44
N MET A 101 -2.82 -6.66 -7.13
CA MET A 101 -1.48 -6.69 -6.52
C MET A 101 -0.79 -8.05 -6.73
N ARG A 102 -1.53 -9.17 -6.62
CA ARG A 102 -0.97 -10.50 -6.91
C ARG A 102 -0.49 -10.61 -8.34
N LEU A 103 -1.28 -10.14 -9.28
CA LEU A 103 -0.94 -10.18 -10.70
C LEU A 103 0.34 -9.38 -11.01
N LEU A 104 0.51 -8.24 -10.36
CA LEU A 104 1.69 -7.38 -10.52
C LEU A 104 2.82 -7.69 -9.53
N ARG A 105 2.72 -8.79 -8.78
CA ARG A 105 3.71 -9.20 -7.76
C ARG A 105 4.00 -8.08 -6.75
N LEU A 106 2.94 -7.52 -6.20
CA LEU A 106 3.00 -6.51 -5.15
C LEU A 106 2.43 -7.06 -3.85
N ARG A 107 2.91 -6.54 -2.72
CA ARG A 107 2.41 -6.86 -1.39
C ARG A 107 2.43 -5.63 -0.49
N VAL A 108 1.45 -5.53 0.38
CA VAL A 108 1.42 -4.56 1.48
C VAL A 108 2.02 -5.21 2.72
N VAL A 109 2.99 -4.54 3.31
CA VAL A 109 3.62 -5.00 4.55
C VAL A 109 3.56 -3.90 5.61
N PRO A 110 3.44 -4.25 6.90
CA PRO A 110 3.57 -3.28 7.98
C PRO A 110 5.02 -2.79 8.08
N VAL A 111 5.21 -1.50 8.33
CA VAL A 111 6.55 -0.89 8.48
C VAL A 111 7.24 -1.37 9.75
N THR A 112 6.49 -1.69 10.80
CA THR A 112 7.02 -2.16 12.09
C THR A 112 7.53 -3.59 12.06
N GLY A 113 7.39 -4.30 10.94
CA GLY A 113 7.90 -5.67 10.77
C GLY A 113 7.07 -6.75 11.49
N GLY A 114 7.35 -8.00 11.17
CA GLY A 114 6.94 -9.17 11.96
C GLY A 114 5.63 -9.86 11.58
N ALA A 115 4.67 -9.19 11.00
CA ALA A 115 3.39 -9.83 10.63
C ALA A 115 3.30 -10.14 9.14
N PRO A 116 2.81 -11.34 8.74
CA PRO A 116 2.63 -11.70 7.33
C PRO A 116 1.47 -10.95 6.66
N SER A 117 0.55 -10.38 7.46
CA SER A 117 -0.61 -9.62 7.00
C SER A 117 -0.73 -8.29 7.74
N VAL A 118 -1.42 -7.35 7.13
CA VAL A 118 -1.57 -5.99 7.67
C VAL A 118 -2.53 -5.95 8.86
N GLY A 119 -3.43 -6.92 8.97
CA GLY A 119 -4.53 -6.93 9.94
C GLY A 119 -5.74 -6.11 9.49
N LEU A 120 -6.88 -6.32 10.17
CA LEU A 120 -8.17 -5.77 9.74
C LEU A 120 -8.25 -4.24 9.88
N VAL A 121 -7.82 -3.70 11.02
CA VAL A 121 -7.95 -2.25 11.30
C VAL A 121 -7.09 -1.40 10.35
N PRO A 122 -5.79 -1.67 10.17
CA PRO A 122 -4.98 -0.94 9.18
C PRO A 122 -5.47 -1.15 7.74
N ALA A 123 -5.97 -2.35 7.40
CA ALA A 123 -6.53 -2.61 6.07
C ALA A 123 -7.79 -1.77 5.81
N ALA A 124 -8.71 -1.68 6.79
CA ALA A 124 -9.90 -0.87 6.69
C ALA A 124 -9.58 0.63 6.61
N LEU A 125 -8.70 1.13 7.48
CA LEU A 125 -8.26 2.53 7.47
C LEU A 125 -7.63 2.90 6.12
N ARG A 126 -6.71 2.07 5.65
CA ARG A 126 -6.07 2.25 4.35
C ARG A 126 -7.08 2.29 3.21
N THR A 127 -8.04 1.36 3.20
CA THR A 127 -9.08 1.27 2.17
C THR A 127 -10.00 2.49 2.20
N ALA A 128 -10.42 2.92 3.38
CA ALA A 128 -11.25 4.13 3.53
C ALA A 128 -10.53 5.37 2.97
N LEU A 129 -9.26 5.55 3.30
CA LEU A 129 -8.45 6.65 2.77
C LEU A 129 -8.19 6.52 1.26
N LEU A 130 -8.04 5.29 0.74
CA LEU A 130 -7.89 5.04 -0.70
C LEU A 130 -9.16 5.42 -1.46
N MET A 131 -10.34 5.15 -0.90
CA MET A 131 -11.64 5.53 -1.50
C MET A 131 -11.81 7.05 -1.61
N LEU A 132 -11.17 7.83 -0.75
CA LEU A 132 -11.12 9.29 -0.88
C LEU A 132 -10.23 9.77 -2.05
N LEU A 133 -9.47 8.89 -2.69
CA LEU A 133 -8.58 9.10 -3.82
C LEU A 133 -7.46 10.13 -3.59
N ILE A 134 -7.75 11.28 -3.00
CA ILE A 134 -6.78 12.36 -2.74
C ILE A 134 -5.56 11.87 -1.94
N PRO A 135 -5.72 11.14 -0.81
CA PRO A 135 -4.57 10.61 -0.07
C PRO A 135 -3.72 9.59 -0.83
N ALA A 136 -4.28 8.98 -1.88
CA ALA A 136 -3.55 8.02 -2.71
C ALA A 136 -2.59 8.70 -3.70
N LEU A 137 -2.92 9.90 -4.14
CA LEU A 137 -2.12 10.67 -5.11
C LEU A 137 -0.92 11.35 -4.45
N ILE A 138 -1.02 11.67 -3.16
CA ILE A 138 0.06 12.33 -2.42
C ILE A 138 1.01 11.26 -1.91
N SER A 139 2.23 11.21 -2.46
CA SER A 139 3.29 10.29 -2.04
C SER A 139 4.39 11.06 -1.31
N ASP A 140 4.97 10.44 -0.28
CA ASP A 140 6.15 10.96 0.40
C ASP A 140 7.46 10.62 -0.37
N ARG A 141 8.61 11.05 0.17
CA ARG A 141 9.93 10.77 -0.41
C ARG A 141 10.25 9.28 -0.50
N ASP A 142 9.73 8.49 0.43
CA ASP A 142 9.89 7.02 0.43
C ASP A 142 8.93 6.34 -0.55
N GLY A 143 8.12 7.11 -1.29
CA GLY A 143 7.14 6.61 -2.26
C GLY A 143 5.90 6.01 -1.59
N ARG A 144 5.62 6.31 -0.31
CA ARG A 144 4.41 5.89 0.39
C ARG A 144 3.30 6.90 0.16
N GLY A 145 2.11 6.42 -0.16
CA GLY A 145 0.92 7.28 -0.17
C GLY A 145 0.52 7.70 1.26
N LEU A 146 -0.23 8.78 1.41
CA LEU A 146 -0.73 9.19 2.73
C LEU A 146 -1.57 8.10 3.40
N HIS A 147 -2.36 7.35 2.63
CA HIS A 147 -3.12 6.20 3.13
C HIS A 147 -2.22 5.08 3.65
N ASP A 148 -1.04 4.86 3.04
CA ASP A 148 -0.03 3.90 3.50
C ASP A 148 0.60 4.38 4.81
N ARG A 149 0.91 5.67 4.91
CA ARG A 149 1.48 6.27 6.13
C ARG A 149 0.52 6.19 7.30
N ALA A 150 -0.74 6.58 7.09
CA ALA A 150 -1.76 6.56 8.14
C ALA A 150 -2.01 5.13 8.67
N ALA A 151 -1.92 4.13 7.81
CA ALA A 151 -2.07 2.73 8.19
C ALA A 151 -0.77 2.06 8.68
N GLY A 152 0.37 2.78 8.72
CA GLY A 152 1.66 2.21 9.11
C GLY A 152 2.16 1.13 8.15
N THR A 153 1.82 1.22 6.85
CA THR A 153 2.12 0.21 5.84
C THR A 153 2.99 0.75 4.71
N VAL A 154 3.50 -0.15 3.90
CA VAL A 154 4.22 0.17 2.66
C VAL A 154 3.93 -0.90 1.60
N VAL A 155 3.86 -0.51 0.33
CA VAL A 155 3.71 -1.46 -0.79
C VAL A 155 5.08 -1.81 -1.32
N VAL A 156 5.39 -3.09 -1.34
CA VAL A 156 6.66 -3.64 -1.83
C VAL A 156 6.43 -4.60 -2.98
N ARG A 157 7.50 -4.90 -3.72
CA ARG A 157 7.52 -5.98 -4.70
C ARG A 157 7.62 -7.31 -3.97
N ALA A 158 6.78 -8.27 -4.34
CA ALA A 158 6.77 -9.62 -3.78
C ALA A 158 7.80 -10.53 -4.46
#